data_279f6735379ce7c7d909e0b8fdca8884
#
_entry.id   279f6735379ce7c7d909e0b8fdca8884
#
_cell.length_a   1.000
_cell.length_b   1.000
_cell.length_c   1.000
_cell.angle_alpha   90.00
_cell.angle_beta   90.00
_cell.angle_gamma   90.00
#
_symmetry.space_group_name_H-M   'P 1'
#
loop_
_entity.id
_entity.type
_entity.pdbx_description
1 polymer ?
#
loop_
_entity_poly.entity_id
_entity_poly.type
_entity_poly.pdbx_seq_one_letter_code
_entity_poly.pdbx_strand_id
1 'polypeptide(L)'
;MRLLQKALTFDDVLLVPAYSNVLPRETVLSTQFTRDLRLNIPFCSAAMDTVTEANLAIALAQEGGIGIIHKNMTAQAQAAEVNKVKRHEAGMVADPITIGPDMIVADVIRLTREHNISGLPVVQGEKVLGMVTHRDLRFEDRMDAKISEIMTPAERLITIKEGATLDDAKKLMHEHRLERVLVVDDNFHLRGLMTVKDIIKATEHPYASKDKHGKLLAGAAVGVGAGTEERVELLVDAGVDVLVVDTAHGHSQGVLDRVKWVKQHYPQVQVIGGNIATAAAALALVENGADAVKVGIGPGSICTPRVVAGVGVPQITAVSNVAEALQGSGVPLIADGGIRFSGDVAKAIAAGANTVMMGGMFAGTDEAPGEIILYQGRSYKSYRGMGSLGAMNKGSADRYFQDNNNGNVDKFVPEGIEGMVPYKGSVLAIIYQMCGGLRSSMGYCGCRTIDEMRSKACFVEITSAGWRESHVHDVKITKEAPNYRLEH
;
A
#
# COMPACT_ATOMS: atom_id res chain seq x y z
N MET A 1 29.76 -2.75 -31.09
CA MET A 1 28.89 -2.31 -29.99
C MET A 1 27.44 -2.41 -30.43
N ARG A 2 26.55 -3.00 -29.64
CA ARG A 2 25.09 -3.07 -29.91
C ARG A 2 24.40 -2.01 -29.11
N LEU A 3 24.07 -0.86 -29.69
CA LEU A 3 23.27 0.19 -29.08
C LEU A 3 21.81 0.00 -29.48
N LEU A 4 20.90 -0.21 -28.52
CA LEU A 4 19.47 -0.43 -28.79
C LEU A 4 18.76 0.89 -29.10
N GLN A 5 18.92 1.88 -28.21
CA GLN A 5 18.22 3.17 -28.30
C GLN A 5 18.87 4.20 -27.39
N LYS A 6 18.55 5.47 -27.58
CA LYS A 6 18.73 6.54 -26.60
C LYS A 6 17.70 6.37 -25.50
N ALA A 7 18.08 6.53 -24.24
CA ALA A 7 17.17 6.32 -23.11
C ALA A 7 17.07 7.60 -22.25
N LEU A 8 15.85 7.91 -21.80
CA LEU A 8 15.47 9.14 -21.14
C LEU A 8 14.97 8.89 -19.72
N THR A 9 15.30 9.80 -18.79
CA THR A 9 14.77 9.84 -17.44
C THR A 9 13.83 11.03 -17.26
N PHE A 10 13.32 11.25 -16.03
CA PHE A 10 12.37 12.34 -15.73
C PHE A 10 12.93 13.73 -16.05
N ASP A 11 14.22 13.94 -15.86
CA ASP A 11 14.87 15.24 -16.09
C ASP A 11 15.16 15.53 -17.57
N ASP A 12 15.04 14.54 -18.44
CA ASP A 12 15.28 14.70 -19.89
C ASP A 12 14.04 15.14 -20.67
N VAL A 13 12.87 15.17 -20.03
CA VAL A 13 11.59 15.43 -20.71
C VAL A 13 10.68 16.38 -19.93
N LEU A 14 9.83 17.10 -20.68
CA LEU A 14 8.68 17.83 -20.14
C LEU A 14 7.41 17.42 -20.88
N LEU A 15 6.26 17.54 -20.21
CA LEU A 15 4.95 17.38 -20.85
C LEU A 15 4.60 18.64 -21.61
N VAL A 16 4.09 18.46 -22.83
CA VAL A 16 3.65 19.58 -23.68
C VAL A 16 2.23 19.98 -23.28
N PRO A 17 1.98 21.27 -22.96
CA PRO A 17 0.62 21.75 -22.69
C PRO A 17 -0.26 21.57 -23.92
N ALA A 18 -1.52 21.19 -23.69
CA ALA A 18 -2.51 21.00 -24.74
C ALA A 18 -3.76 21.86 -24.49
N TYR A 19 -4.64 21.95 -25.49
CA TYR A 19 -5.95 22.55 -25.28
C TYR A 19 -6.68 21.82 -24.15
N SER A 20 -7.22 22.58 -23.19
CA SER A 20 -7.91 22.02 -22.04
C SER A 20 -9.22 22.72 -21.76
N ASN A 21 -10.25 21.93 -21.51
CA ASN A 21 -11.51 22.33 -20.89
C ASN A 21 -11.72 21.60 -19.54
N VAL A 22 -10.64 21.08 -18.95
CA VAL A 22 -10.64 20.30 -17.70
C VAL A 22 -10.00 21.12 -16.61
N LEU A 23 -10.74 21.40 -15.54
CA LEU A 23 -10.19 22.02 -14.35
C LEU A 23 -9.54 20.95 -13.45
N PRO A 24 -8.46 21.29 -12.73
CA PRO A 24 -7.78 20.32 -11.82
C PRO A 24 -8.72 19.59 -10.86
N ARG A 25 -9.73 20.28 -10.31
CA ARG A 25 -10.74 19.70 -9.39
C ARG A 25 -11.69 18.69 -10.05
N GLU A 26 -11.80 18.68 -11.38
CA GLU A 26 -12.67 17.80 -12.15
C GLU A 26 -11.98 16.52 -12.61
N THR A 27 -10.66 16.42 -12.37
CA THR A 27 -9.88 15.26 -12.77
C THR A 27 -10.15 14.06 -11.87
N VAL A 28 -10.17 12.87 -12.46
CA VAL A 28 -10.36 11.59 -11.79
C VAL A 28 -9.03 10.86 -11.73
N LEU A 29 -8.55 10.61 -10.51
CA LEU A 29 -7.25 9.98 -10.26
C LEU A 29 -7.34 8.45 -10.12
N SER A 30 -8.54 7.88 -10.13
CA SER A 30 -8.71 6.44 -10.01
C SER A 30 -8.08 5.71 -11.20
N THR A 31 -7.42 4.60 -10.90
CA THR A 31 -6.64 3.85 -11.89
C THR A 31 -6.66 2.36 -11.60
N GLN A 32 -6.30 1.55 -12.59
CA GLN A 32 -6.10 0.11 -12.43
C GLN A 32 -4.74 -0.16 -11.80
N PHE A 33 -4.71 -0.95 -10.71
CA PHE A 33 -3.49 -1.33 -10.01
C PHE A 33 -3.00 -2.73 -10.41
N THR A 34 -3.95 -3.68 -10.44
CA THR A 34 -3.77 -5.00 -11.02
C THR A 34 -4.95 -5.29 -11.93
N ARG A 35 -5.05 -6.49 -12.53
CA ARG A 35 -6.20 -6.84 -13.40
C ARG A 35 -7.55 -6.59 -12.71
N ASP A 36 -7.67 -6.89 -11.42
CA ASP A 36 -8.95 -6.85 -10.70
C ASP A 36 -9.00 -5.81 -9.57
N LEU A 37 -7.88 -5.18 -9.22
CA LEU A 37 -7.84 -4.14 -8.19
C LEU A 37 -7.71 -2.74 -8.79
N ARG A 38 -8.52 -1.82 -8.29
CA ARG A 38 -8.45 -0.39 -8.61
C ARG A 38 -8.05 0.39 -7.36
N LEU A 39 -7.32 1.48 -7.58
CA LEU A 39 -7.02 2.48 -6.56
C LEU A 39 -7.74 3.78 -6.90
N ASN A 40 -8.04 4.59 -5.90
CA ASN A 40 -8.66 5.91 -6.06
C ASN A 40 -7.64 7.03 -6.29
N ILE A 41 -6.36 6.79 -5.94
CA ILE A 41 -5.20 7.60 -6.32
C ILE A 41 -4.10 6.68 -6.86
N PRO A 42 -3.25 7.14 -7.80
CA PRO A 42 -2.28 6.27 -8.48
C PRO A 42 -0.99 6.04 -7.66
N PHE A 43 -1.10 5.85 -6.34
CA PHE A 43 0.06 5.75 -5.46
C PHE A 43 0.11 4.44 -4.70
N CYS A 44 1.31 3.83 -4.69
CA CYS A 44 1.63 2.75 -3.76
C CYS A 44 2.98 3.01 -3.06
N SER A 45 3.15 2.49 -1.85
CA SER A 45 4.40 2.62 -1.10
C SER A 45 5.32 1.43 -1.32
N ALA A 46 6.64 1.70 -1.33
CA ALA A 46 7.66 0.69 -1.60
C ALA A 46 7.81 -0.29 -0.43
N ALA A 47 8.03 -1.55 -0.77
CA ALA A 47 8.22 -2.65 0.17
C ALA A 47 9.63 -2.62 0.81
N MET A 48 9.91 -1.60 1.61
CA MET A 48 11.20 -1.34 2.23
C MET A 48 11.04 -1.22 3.75
N ASP A 49 12.01 -1.74 4.50
CA ASP A 49 11.97 -1.81 5.97
C ASP A 49 12.12 -0.45 6.68
N THR A 50 12.35 0.61 5.93
CA THR A 50 12.33 2.01 6.39
C THR A 50 11.17 2.81 5.77
N VAL A 51 10.21 2.14 5.13
CA VAL A 51 9.09 2.80 4.41
C VAL A 51 7.74 2.23 4.84
N THR A 52 7.48 0.93 4.63
CA THR A 52 6.12 0.40 4.70
C THR A 52 5.95 -0.73 5.70
N GLU A 53 5.31 -0.40 6.80
CA GLU A 53 4.64 -1.32 7.74
C GLU A 53 3.15 -0.93 7.83
N ALA A 54 2.40 -1.51 8.78
CA ALA A 54 0.96 -1.33 8.87
C ALA A 54 0.52 0.14 8.94
N ASN A 55 1.22 0.99 9.69
CA ASN A 55 0.81 2.39 9.88
C ASN A 55 0.77 3.17 8.56
N LEU A 56 1.84 3.09 7.75
CA LEU A 56 1.86 3.73 6.44
C LEU A 56 0.88 3.07 5.47
N ALA A 57 0.77 1.74 5.50
CA ALA A 57 -0.16 1.01 4.65
C ALA A 57 -1.61 1.43 4.92
N ILE A 58 -1.99 1.59 6.18
CA ILE A 58 -3.31 2.09 6.61
C ILE A 58 -3.54 3.51 6.08
N ALA A 59 -2.63 4.44 6.40
CA ALA A 59 -2.79 5.85 6.01
C ALA A 59 -2.91 6.00 4.48
N LEU A 60 -2.09 5.27 3.72
CA LEU A 60 -2.13 5.32 2.27
C LEU A 60 -3.40 4.70 1.68
N ALA A 61 -3.89 3.59 2.27
CA ALA A 61 -5.14 2.98 1.84
C ALA A 61 -6.37 3.85 2.16
N GLN A 62 -6.38 4.56 3.29
CA GLN A 62 -7.41 5.54 3.65
C GLN A 62 -7.52 6.68 2.64
N GLU A 63 -6.39 7.14 2.10
CA GLU A 63 -6.33 8.17 1.07
C GLU A 63 -6.58 7.64 -0.36
N GLY A 64 -6.81 6.34 -0.52
CA GLY A 64 -7.15 5.73 -1.79
C GLY A 64 -5.99 5.09 -2.56
N GLY A 65 -4.82 4.98 -1.96
CA GLY A 65 -3.66 4.23 -2.46
C GLY A 65 -3.58 2.82 -1.88
N ILE A 66 -2.37 2.24 -1.85
CA ILE A 66 -2.08 0.94 -1.23
C ILE A 66 -0.66 0.87 -0.69
N GLY A 67 -0.48 0.31 0.51
CA GLY A 67 0.83 0.01 1.07
C GLY A 67 1.29 -1.42 0.76
N ILE A 68 2.58 -1.57 0.40
CA ILE A 68 3.19 -2.88 0.20
C ILE A 68 4.13 -3.17 1.37
N ILE A 69 3.70 -4.05 2.28
CA ILE A 69 4.45 -4.40 3.50
C ILE A 69 5.70 -5.19 3.13
N HIS A 70 6.84 -4.76 3.66
CA HIS A 70 8.13 -5.36 3.34
C HIS A 70 8.31 -6.76 3.95
N LYS A 71 9.17 -7.59 3.33
CA LYS A 71 9.47 -8.96 3.78
C LYS A 71 10.68 -9.09 4.72
N ASN A 72 11.34 -7.99 5.05
CA ASN A 72 12.56 -7.99 5.89
C ASN A 72 12.25 -8.19 7.39
N MET A 73 11.41 -9.17 7.66
CA MET A 73 10.94 -9.64 8.96
C MET A 73 10.50 -11.11 8.84
N THR A 74 10.18 -11.77 9.96
CA THR A 74 9.64 -13.14 9.93
C THR A 74 8.31 -13.19 9.17
N ALA A 75 7.94 -14.35 8.64
CA ALA A 75 6.67 -14.52 7.92
C ALA A 75 5.45 -14.21 8.82
N GLN A 76 5.52 -14.64 10.08
CA GLN A 76 4.50 -14.37 11.10
C GLN A 76 4.36 -12.89 11.41
N ALA A 77 5.48 -12.16 11.54
CA ALA A 77 5.46 -10.71 11.78
C ALA A 77 4.85 -9.97 10.59
N GLN A 78 5.20 -10.34 9.35
CA GLN A 78 4.64 -9.73 8.15
C GLN A 78 3.13 -9.99 8.03
N ALA A 79 2.67 -11.22 8.30
CA ALA A 79 1.25 -11.56 8.35
C ALA A 79 0.50 -10.76 9.43
N ALA A 80 1.12 -10.55 10.60
CA ALA A 80 0.56 -9.70 11.65
C ALA A 80 0.40 -8.24 11.20
N GLU A 81 1.37 -7.68 10.44
CA GLU A 81 1.25 -6.34 9.86
C GLU A 81 0.10 -6.26 8.84
N VAL A 82 -0.05 -7.25 7.94
CA VAL A 82 -1.20 -7.34 7.02
C VAL A 82 -2.50 -7.38 7.80
N ASN A 83 -2.59 -8.21 8.84
CA ASN A 83 -3.79 -8.35 9.66
C ASN A 83 -4.17 -7.02 10.35
N LYS A 84 -3.19 -6.22 10.83
CA LYS A 84 -3.45 -4.87 11.37
C LYS A 84 -4.15 -3.98 10.34
N VAL A 85 -3.69 -3.98 9.08
CA VAL A 85 -4.34 -3.22 8.00
C VAL A 85 -5.75 -3.71 7.75
N LYS A 86 -5.94 -5.02 7.60
CA LYS A 86 -7.25 -5.63 7.30
C LYS A 86 -8.28 -5.44 8.43
N ARG A 87 -7.84 -5.27 9.67
CA ARG A 87 -8.71 -5.02 10.83
C ARG A 87 -8.95 -3.54 11.10
N HIS A 88 -8.21 -2.62 10.48
CA HIS A 88 -8.23 -1.21 10.86
C HIS A 88 -9.57 -0.52 10.56
N GLU A 89 -10.20 -0.82 9.44
CA GLU A 89 -11.47 -0.21 9.01
C GLU A 89 -12.35 -1.19 8.27
N ALA A 90 -12.89 -2.15 8.98
CA ALA A 90 -14.08 -2.78 8.46
C ALA A 90 -15.27 -1.90 8.87
N GLY A 91 -15.99 -1.28 7.94
CA GLY A 91 -17.25 -0.59 8.22
C GLY A 91 -18.27 -1.52 8.89
N MET A 92 -18.01 -2.81 8.77
CA MET A 92 -18.54 -3.92 9.53
C MET A 92 -17.39 -4.86 9.88
N VAL A 93 -17.23 -5.22 11.15
CA VAL A 93 -16.35 -6.30 11.56
C VAL A 93 -17.06 -7.60 11.21
N ALA A 94 -16.69 -8.20 10.07
CA ALA A 94 -17.34 -9.41 9.54
C ALA A 94 -17.11 -10.65 10.42
N ASP A 95 -16.03 -10.67 11.22
CA ASP A 95 -15.71 -11.76 12.15
C ASP A 95 -15.33 -11.15 13.51
N PRO A 96 -16.31 -10.67 14.29
CA PRO A 96 -16.05 -10.12 15.61
C PRO A 96 -15.63 -11.22 16.57
N ILE A 97 -14.79 -10.86 17.56
CA ILE A 97 -14.47 -11.76 18.65
C ILE A 97 -15.77 -12.05 19.41
N THR A 98 -16.11 -13.31 19.54
CA THR A 98 -17.31 -13.81 20.20
C THR A 98 -16.97 -14.61 21.47
N ILE A 99 -17.95 -14.74 22.35
CA ILE A 99 -17.83 -15.53 23.57
C ILE A 99 -19.03 -16.48 23.71
N GLY A 100 -18.82 -17.57 24.45
CA GLY A 100 -19.90 -18.49 24.79
C GLY A 100 -20.68 -18.04 26.03
N PRO A 101 -21.94 -18.49 26.19
CA PRO A 101 -22.81 -18.10 27.33
C PRO A 101 -22.30 -18.59 28.69
N ASP A 102 -21.50 -19.65 28.72
CA ASP A 102 -20.95 -20.26 29.93
C ASP A 102 -19.63 -19.64 30.42
N MET A 103 -19.05 -18.71 29.66
CA MET A 103 -17.82 -18.02 30.07
C MET A 103 -18.08 -17.17 31.32
N ILE A 104 -17.12 -17.10 32.24
CA ILE A 104 -17.26 -16.31 33.48
C ILE A 104 -16.82 -14.87 33.26
N VAL A 105 -17.37 -13.96 34.11
CA VAL A 105 -17.11 -12.52 34.04
C VAL A 105 -15.64 -12.18 34.06
N ALA A 106 -14.86 -12.82 34.95
CA ALA A 106 -13.42 -12.58 35.08
C ALA A 106 -12.67 -12.81 33.77
N ASP A 107 -12.99 -13.88 33.05
CA ASP A 107 -12.34 -14.22 31.75
C ASP A 107 -12.73 -13.23 30.66
N VAL A 108 -13.97 -12.80 30.64
CA VAL A 108 -14.46 -11.80 29.67
C VAL A 108 -13.82 -10.43 29.91
N ILE A 109 -13.64 -10.02 31.16
CA ILE A 109 -12.91 -8.79 31.50
C ILE A 109 -11.45 -8.86 31.03
N ARG A 110 -10.78 -10.01 31.20
CA ARG A 110 -9.42 -10.23 30.71
C ARG A 110 -9.39 -10.11 29.18
N LEU A 111 -10.28 -10.80 28.47
CA LEU A 111 -10.38 -10.79 27.01
C LEU A 111 -10.63 -9.37 26.46
N THR A 112 -11.52 -8.59 27.10
CA THR A 112 -11.80 -7.22 26.68
C THR A 112 -10.59 -6.31 26.83
N ARG A 113 -9.75 -6.50 27.86
CA ARG A 113 -8.51 -5.74 28.08
C ARG A 113 -7.42 -6.15 27.09
N GLU A 114 -7.21 -7.45 26.89
CA GLU A 114 -6.20 -7.98 25.96
C GLU A 114 -6.41 -7.50 24.52
N HIS A 115 -7.67 -7.46 24.10
CA HIS A 115 -8.03 -7.07 22.72
C HIS A 115 -8.49 -5.61 22.57
N ASN A 116 -8.53 -4.84 23.67
CA ASN A 116 -9.01 -3.45 23.70
C ASN A 116 -10.42 -3.28 23.06
N ILE A 117 -11.33 -4.20 23.39
CA ILE A 117 -12.70 -4.20 22.87
C ILE A 117 -13.70 -3.92 23.99
N SER A 118 -14.77 -3.19 23.65
CA SER A 118 -15.75 -2.70 24.63
C SER A 118 -17.12 -3.38 24.53
N GLY A 119 -17.23 -4.46 23.77
CA GLY A 119 -18.45 -5.27 23.67
C GLY A 119 -18.23 -6.50 22.81
N LEU A 120 -18.82 -7.60 23.25
CA LEU A 120 -18.65 -8.94 22.71
C LEU A 120 -20.01 -9.56 22.42
N PRO A 121 -20.25 -10.07 21.20
CA PRO A 121 -21.40 -10.92 20.91
C PRO A 121 -21.28 -12.23 21.70
N VAL A 122 -22.38 -12.66 22.30
CA VAL A 122 -22.51 -13.95 22.96
C VAL A 122 -23.20 -14.90 21.98
N VAL A 123 -22.53 -16.00 21.63
CA VAL A 123 -23.04 -16.92 20.60
C VAL A 123 -22.99 -18.38 21.07
N GLN A 124 -23.85 -19.20 20.47
CA GLN A 124 -23.78 -20.65 20.55
C GLN A 124 -23.67 -21.19 19.11
N GLY A 125 -22.49 -21.62 18.72
CA GLY A 125 -22.16 -21.81 17.30
C GLY A 125 -22.20 -20.46 16.57
N GLU A 126 -22.99 -20.33 15.52
CA GLU A 126 -23.20 -19.06 14.81
C GLU A 126 -24.38 -18.24 15.36
N LYS A 127 -25.26 -18.84 16.17
CA LYS A 127 -26.50 -18.20 16.64
C LYS A 127 -26.21 -17.20 17.76
N VAL A 128 -26.69 -15.98 17.60
CA VAL A 128 -26.60 -14.93 18.62
C VAL A 128 -27.56 -15.23 19.77
N LEU A 129 -27.03 -15.29 20.98
CA LEU A 129 -27.80 -15.43 22.24
C LEU A 129 -27.92 -14.10 22.97
N GLY A 130 -26.97 -13.20 22.76
CA GLY A 130 -26.97 -11.92 23.48
C GLY A 130 -25.72 -11.09 23.15
N MET A 131 -25.53 -10.05 23.93
CA MET A 131 -24.36 -9.18 23.87
C MET A 131 -23.93 -8.73 25.26
N VAL A 132 -22.63 -8.70 25.52
CA VAL A 132 -22.03 -8.12 26.71
C VAL A 132 -21.20 -6.91 26.32
N THR A 133 -21.40 -5.81 27.06
CA THR A 133 -20.66 -4.56 26.84
C THR A 133 -19.88 -4.18 28.10
N HIS A 134 -18.94 -3.24 27.93
CA HIS A 134 -18.22 -2.66 29.09
C HIS A 134 -19.16 -2.05 30.14
N ARG A 135 -20.37 -1.62 29.75
CA ARG A 135 -21.39 -1.09 30.66
C ARG A 135 -21.93 -2.18 31.59
N ASP A 136 -22.14 -3.39 31.07
CA ASP A 136 -22.66 -4.54 31.81
C ASP A 136 -21.59 -5.09 32.77
N LEU A 137 -20.31 -5.02 32.40
CA LEU A 137 -19.19 -5.49 33.24
C LEU A 137 -18.68 -4.48 34.27
N ARG A 138 -19.03 -3.18 34.12
CA ARG A 138 -18.38 -2.09 34.86
C ARG A 138 -18.58 -2.14 36.37
N PHE A 139 -19.75 -2.60 36.80
CA PHE A 139 -20.16 -2.66 38.18
C PHE A 139 -20.57 -4.08 38.63
N GLU A 140 -20.12 -5.10 37.82
CA GLU A 140 -20.41 -6.49 38.19
C GLU A 140 -19.31 -7.01 39.12
N ASP A 141 -19.73 -7.36 40.35
CA ASP A 141 -18.83 -7.85 41.38
C ASP A 141 -18.73 -9.38 41.41
N ARG A 142 -19.68 -10.10 40.78
CA ARG A 142 -19.73 -11.55 40.74
C ARG A 142 -18.81 -12.09 39.63
N MET A 143 -17.51 -12.17 39.92
CA MET A 143 -16.49 -12.57 38.94
C MET A 143 -16.66 -13.98 38.42
N ASP A 144 -17.30 -14.88 39.17
CA ASP A 144 -17.57 -16.27 38.82
C ASP A 144 -18.94 -16.45 38.14
N ALA A 145 -19.74 -15.41 37.98
CA ALA A 145 -21.04 -15.50 37.32
C ALA A 145 -20.85 -15.80 35.82
N LYS A 146 -21.79 -16.56 35.25
CA LYS A 146 -21.82 -16.82 33.83
C LYS A 146 -22.28 -15.59 33.06
N ILE A 147 -21.75 -15.41 31.86
CA ILE A 147 -22.13 -14.30 30.98
C ILE A 147 -23.62 -14.33 30.63
N SER A 148 -24.20 -15.52 30.50
CA SER A 148 -25.65 -15.69 30.29
C SER A 148 -26.55 -15.02 31.32
N GLU A 149 -26.03 -14.77 32.52
CA GLU A 149 -26.80 -14.09 33.62
C GLU A 149 -26.77 -12.58 33.54
N ILE A 150 -25.75 -12.00 32.88
CA ILE A 150 -25.51 -10.55 32.84
C ILE A 150 -25.63 -9.93 31.44
N MET A 151 -25.60 -10.75 30.40
CA MET A 151 -25.70 -10.27 29.01
C MET A 151 -27.07 -9.61 28.73
N THR A 152 -27.11 -8.71 27.78
CA THR A 152 -28.35 -8.30 27.13
C THR A 152 -28.81 -9.46 26.22
N PRO A 153 -29.94 -10.13 26.50
CA PRO A 153 -30.39 -11.30 25.75
C PRO A 153 -30.88 -10.92 24.34
N ALA A 154 -30.91 -11.90 23.44
CA ALA A 154 -31.22 -11.74 22.02
C ALA A 154 -32.55 -10.99 21.76
N GLU A 155 -33.58 -11.26 22.56
CA GLU A 155 -34.91 -10.65 22.42
C GLU A 155 -34.92 -9.14 22.67
N ARG A 156 -33.91 -8.63 23.37
CA ARG A 156 -33.74 -7.20 23.70
C ARG A 156 -32.69 -6.52 22.82
N LEU A 157 -32.02 -7.26 21.94
CA LEU A 157 -31.02 -6.70 21.05
C LEU A 157 -31.68 -5.94 19.89
N ILE A 158 -31.15 -4.78 19.61
CA ILE A 158 -31.39 -4.09 18.35
C ILE A 158 -30.31 -4.58 17.37
N THR A 159 -30.75 -5.20 16.29
CA THR A 159 -29.86 -5.76 15.26
C THR A 159 -30.19 -5.21 13.89
N ILE A 160 -29.27 -5.34 12.95
CA ILE A 160 -29.49 -4.96 11.55
C ILE A 160 -29.27 -6.20 10.68
N LYS A 161 -29.99 -6.30 9.57
CA LYS A 161 -29.88 -7.45 8.67
C LYS A 161 -28.64 -7.35 7.78
N GLU A 162 -28.11 -8.48 7.39
CA GLU A 162 -27.08 -8.61 6.38
C GLU A 162 -27.52 -7.91 5.09
N GLY A 163 -26.61 -7.12 4.47
CA GLY A 163 -26.87 -6.30 3.29
C GLY A 163 -27.43 -4.91 3.57
N ALA A 164 -27.70 -4.54 4.82
CA ALA A 164 -28.06 -3.17 5.19
C ALA A 164 -26.90 -2.20 4.96
N THR A 165 -27.24 -0.95 4.59
CA THR A 165 -26.24 0.09 4.33
C THR A 165 -25.68 0.71 5.63
N LEU A 166 -24.53 1.38 5.52
CA LEU A 166 -23.98 2.18 6.65
C LEU A 166 -24.95 3.28 7.12
N ASP A 167 -25.73 3.87 6.19
CA ASP A 167 -26.72 4.88 6.52
C ASP A 167 -27.90 4.30 7.31
N ASP A 168 -28.32 3.06 7.01
CA ASP A 168 -29.34 2.36 7.81
C ASP A 168 -28.84 2.06 9.21
N ALA A 169 -27.59 1.59 9.33
CA ALA A 169 -26.97 1.37 10.63
C ALA A 169 -26.84 2.68 11.44
N LYS A 170 -26.44 3.77 10.79
CA LYS A 170 -26.35 5.11 11.41
C LYS A 170 -27.69 5.59 11.95
N LYS A 171 -28.76 5.46 11.17
CA LYS A 171 -30.13 5.83 11.61
C LYS A 171 -30.57 5.00 12.82
N LEU A 172 -30.39 3.68 12.75
CA LEU A 172 -30.75 2.75 13.82
C LEU A 172 -29.97 3.02 15.11
N MET A 173 -28.66 3.24 15.01
CA MET A 173 -27.81 3.59 16.17
C MET A 173 -28.20 4.93 16.79
N HIS A 174 -28.52 5.92 15.95
CA HIS A 174 -28.97 7.23 16.45
C HIS A 174 -30.31 7.15 17.16
N GLU A 175 -31.30 6.47 16.59
CA GLU A 175 -32.64 6.29 17.13
C GLU A 175 -32.60 5.59 18.50
N HIS A 176 -31.81 4.51 18.59
CA HIS A 176 -31.72 3.72 19.83
C HIS A 176 -30.55 4.10 20.75
N ARG A 177 -29.78 5.15 20.40
CA ARG A 177 -28.60 5.63 21.17
C ARG A 177 -27.57 4.54 21.43
N LEU A 178 -27.30 3.73 20.39
CA LEU A 178 -26.36 2.62 20.43
C LEU A 178 -24.98 3.03 19.89
N GLU A 179 -23.93 2.52 20.51
CA GLU A 179 -22.56 2.66 20.00
C GLU A 179 -22.17 1.55 19.03
N ARG A 180 -22.97 0.49 18.96
CA ARG A 180 -22.76 -0.68 18.10
C ARG A 180 -24.05 -1.43 17.84
N VAL A 181 -24.07 -2.17 16.73
CA VAL A 181 -25.20 -3.00 16.33
C VAL A 181 -24.66 -4.30 15.72
N LEU A 182 -25.30 -5.43 16.08
CA LEU A 182 -24.99 -6.72 15.47
C LEU A 182 -25.65 -6.82 14.11
N VAL A 183 -24.91 -7.35 13.13
CA VAL A 183 -25.43 -7.72 11.83
C VAL A 183 -25.77 -9.21 11.86
N VAL A 184 -27.01 -9.56 11.55
CA VAL A 184 -27.51 -10.93 11.60
C VAL A 184 -28.22 -11.30 10.30
N ASP A 185 -28.24 -12.61 9.98
CA ASP A 185 -29.07 -13.14 8.91
C ASP A 185 -30.53 -13.39 9.38
N ASP A 186 -31.35 -13.96 8.49
CA ASP A 186 -32.75 -14.27 8.78
C ASP A 186 -32.93 -15.35 9.87
N ASN A 187 -31.90 -16.15 10.15
CA ASN A 187 -31.88 -17.18 11.18
C ASN A 187 -31.27 -16.70 12.50
N PHE A 188 -30.95 -15.40 12.59
CA PHE A 188 -30.30 -14.78 13.72
C PHE A 188 -28.88 -15.29 14.00
N HIS A 189 -28.18 -15.70 12.89
CA HIS A 189 -26.75 -16.01 12.96
C HIS A 189 -25.94 -14.70 12.83
N LEU A 190 -24.85 -14.64 13.58
CA LEU A 190 -23.94 -13.49 13.54
C LEU A 190 -23.24 -13.41 12.18
N ARG A 191 -23.37 -12.27 11.52
CA ARG A 191 -22.68 -11.94 10.25
C ARG A 191 -21.69 -10.82 10.40
N GLY A 192 -21.78 -10.06 11.50
CA GLY A 192 -20.84 -9.00 11.79
C GLY A 192 -21.26 -8.09 12.94
N LEU A 193 -20.41 -7.09 13.17
CA LEU A 193 -20.62 -6.04 14.15
C LEU A 193 -20.29 -4.68 13.51
N MET A 194 -21.18 -3.71 13.59
CA MET A 194 -20.92 -2.32 13.20
C MET A 194 -20.82 -1.44 14.44
N THR A 195 -19.89 -0.48 14.45
CA THR A 195 -19.76 0.50 15.53
C THR A 195 -19.86 1.94 15.00
N VAL A 196 -20.17 2.88 15.89
CA VAL A 196 -20.18 4.32 15.57
C VAL A 196 -18.81 4.76 15.04
N LYS A 197 -17.72 4.21 15.58
CA LYS A 197 -16.36 4.51 15.11
C LYS A 197 -16.16 4.10 13.65
N ASP A 198 -16.69 2.95 13.24
CA ASP A 198 -16.58 2.45 11.85
C ASP A 198 -17.37 3.34 10.90
N ILE A 199 -18.54 3.82 11.31
CA ILE A 199 -19.36 4.75 10.50
C ILE A 199 -18.67 6.10 10.36
N ILE A 200 -18.11 6.65 11.45
CA ILE A 200 -17.38 7.93 11.42
C ILE A 200 -16.18 7.81 10.47
N LYS A 201 -15.35 6.77 10.65
CA LYS A 201 -14.18 6.53 9.80
C LYS A 201 -14.53 6.34 8.32
N ALA A 202 -15.59 5.61 8.01
CA ALA A 202 -16.06 5.47 6.64
C ALA A 202 -16.50 6.81 6.01
N THR A 203 -16.96 7.74 6.83
CA THR A 203 -17.34 9.11 6.40
C THR A 203 -16.11 10.02 6.27
N GLU A 204 -15.10 9.84 7.13
CA GLU A 204 -13.84 10.60 7.09
C GLU A 204 -12.96 10.24 5.89
N HIS A 205 -13.00 8.98 5.44
CA HIS A 205 -12.20 8.47 4.32
C HIS A 205 -13.05 7.92 3.16
N PRO A 206 -13.81 8.78 2.45
CA PRO A 206 -14.73 8.34 1.39
C PRO A 206 -14.01 7.76 0.17
N TYR A 207 -12.71 8.06 0.02
CA TYR A 207 -11.88 7.59 -1.09
C TYR A 207 -11.00 6.39 -0.71
N ALA A 208 -11.16 5.82 0.48
CA ALA A 208 -10.34 4.69 0.91
C ALA A 208 -10.40 3.52 -0.08
N SER A 209 -9.23 2.93 -0.35
CA SER A 209 -9.12 1.71 -1.16
C SER A 209 -9.53 0.51 -0.32
N LYS A 210 -10.67 -0.11 -0.68
CA LYS A 210 -11.27 -1.22 0.08
C LYS A 210 -11.53 -2.43 -0.81
N ASP A 211 -11.48 -3.60 -0.20
CA ASP A 211 -11.90 -4.86 -0.83
C ASP A 211 -13.44 -4.98 -0.86
N LYS A 212 -13.94 -6.08 -1.45
CA LYS A 212 -15.37 -6.40 -1.52
C LYS A 212 -16.06 -6.57 -0.15
N HIS A 213 -15.29 -6.71 0.93
CA HIS A 213 -15.78 -6.83 2.30
C HIS A 213 -15.67 -5.51 3.09
N GLY A 214 -15.29 -4.42 2.42
CA GLY A 214 -15.13 -3.11 3.04
C GLY A 214 -13.86 -2.94 3.88
N LYS A 215 -12.91 -3.89 3.85
CA LYS A 215 -11.63 -3.82 4.54
C LYS A 215 -10.61 -3.08 3.66
N LEU A 216 -9.70 -2.32 4.27
CA LEU A 216 -8.62 -1.64 3.55
C LEU A 216 -7.80 -2.63 2.72
N LEU A 217 -7.39 -2.21 1.51
CA LEU A 217 -6.48 -2.99 0.68
C LEU A 217 -5.09 -3.04 1.30
N ALA A 218 -4.50 -4.25 1.31
CA ALA A 218 -3.16 -4.49 1.79
C ALA A 218 -2.35 -5.31 0.78
N GLY A 219 -1.13 -4.85 0.49
CA GLY A 219 -0.15 -5.60 -0.28
C GLY A 219 1.01 -6.08 0.58
N ALA A 220 1.68 -7.16 0.17
CA ALA A 220 2.88 -7.65 0.82
C ALA A 220 3.91 -8.16 -0.19
N ALA A 221 5.19 -7.88 0.07
CA ALA A 221 6.28 -8.39 -0.74
C ALA A 221 6.68 -9.79 -0.31
N VAL A 222 7.03 -10.62 -1.30
CA VAL A 222 7.59 -11.96 -1.11
C VAL A 222 8.83 -12.12 -1.99
N GLY A 223 9.71 -13.07 -1.62
CA GLY A 223 10.90 -13.42 -2.39
C GLY A 223 10.67 -14.63 -3.29
N VAL A 224 11.80 -15.24 -3.70
CA VAL A 224 11.84 -16.49 -4.49
C VAL A 224 12.56 -17.61 -3.76
N GLY A 225 13.25 -17.32 -2.65
CA GLY A 225 14.05 -18.26 -1.85
C GLY A 225 13.22 -19.24 -1.03
N ALA A 226 13.92 -20.08 -0.26
CA ALA A 226 13.33 -21.05 0.65
C ALA A 226 12.44 -20.35 1.71
N GLY A 227 11.36 -21.03 2.15
CA GLY A 227 10.40 -20.49 3.12
C GLY A 227 9.40 -19.48 2.54
N THR A 228 9.51 -19.13 1.25
CA THR A 228 8.54 -18.20 0.62
C THR A 228 7.14 -18.80 0.55
N GLU A 229 7.00 -20.11 0.40
CA GLU A 229 5.70 -20.79 0.29
C GLU A 229 4.92 -20.68 1.59
N GLU A 230 5.55 -20.99 2.74
CA GLU A 230 4.97 -20.79 4.07
C GLU A 230 4.59 -19.30 4.31
N ARG A 231 5.46 -18.38 3.89
CA ARG A 231 5.18 -16.95 3.98
C ARG A 231 3.94 -16.55 3.18
N VAL A 232 3.81 -17.04 1.96
CA VAL A 232 2.62 -16.78 1.11
C VAL A 232 1.36 -17.32 1.79
N GLU A 233 1.37 -18.54 2.31
CA GLU A 233 0.25 -19.14 3.03
C GLU A 233 -0.20 -18.26 4.20
N LEU A 234 0.72 -17.85 5.08
CA LEU A 234 0.41 -16.97 6.22
C LEU A 234 -0.13 -15.61 5.80
N LEU A 235 0.36 -15.04 4.69
CA LEU A 235 -0.12 -13.77 4.16
C LEU A 235 -1.53 -13.89 3.58
N VAL A 236 -1.83 -14.99 2.90
CA VAL A 236 -3.16 -15.29 2.37
C VAL A 236 -4.16 -15.48 3.50
N ASP A 237 -3.79 -16.22 4.54
CA ASP A 237 -4.62 -16.40 5.74
C ASP A 237 -4.86 -15.08 6.50
N ALA A 238 -3.88 -14.15 6.46
CA ALA A 238 -4.04 -12.80 6.99
C ALA A 238 -4.94 -11.90 6.13
N GLY A 239 -5.35 -12.36 4.93
CA GLY A 239 -6.25 -11.66 4.02
C GLY A 239 -5.56 -10.65 3.11
N VAL A 240 -4.30 -10.88 2.70
CA VAL A 240 -3.60 -10.03 1.73
C VAL A 240 -4.34 -9.97 0.39
N ASP A 241 -4.47 -8.78 -0.20
CA ASP A 241 -5.15 -8.60 -1.48
C ASP A 241 -4.19 -8.77 -2.67
N VAL A 242 -2.93 -8.39 -2.50
CA VAL A 242 -1.92 -8.47 -3.55
C VAL A 242 -0.56 -8.88 -3.00
N LEU A 243 0.08 -9.82 -3.70
CA LEU A 243 1.46 -10.23 -3.45
C LEU A 243 2.39 -9.63 -4.51
N VAL A 244 3.51 -9.09 -4.06
CA VAL A 244 4.55 -8.57 -4.94
C VAL A 244 5.75 -9.51 -4.87
N VAL A 245 6.02 -10.26 -5.95
CA VAL A 245 7.26 -11.03 -6.10
C VAL A 245 8.36 -10.03 -6.43
N ASP A 246 9.10 -9.62 -5.39
CA ASP A 246 9.94 -8.43 -5.41
C ASP A 246 11.43 -8.80 -5.35
N THR A 247 12.11 -8.68 -6.48
CA THR A 247 13.54 -8.95 -6.65
C THR A 247 14.26 -7.81 -7.39
N ALA A 248 15.58 -7.81 -7.35
CA ALA A 248 16.39 -6.86 -8.11
C ALA A 248 16.28 -7.09 -9.63
N HIS A 249 15.96 -8.33 -10.07
CA HIS A 249 15.83 -8.70 -11.46
C HIS A 249 14.63 -9.63 -11.69
N GLY A 250 13.48 -9.05 -12.06
CA GLY A 250 12.21 -9.75 -12.26
C GLY A 250 12.18 -10.66 -13.50
N HIS A 251 13.08 -10.47 -14.46
CA HIS A 251 13.21 -11.36 -15.63
C HIS A 251 14.17 -12.52 -15.36
N SER A 252 13.97 -13.21 -14.27
CA SER A 252 14.73 -14.39 -13.87
C SER A 252 13.80 -15.59 -13.68
N GLN A 253 14.32 -16.81 -13.93
CA GLN A 253 13.49 -18.02 -13.87
C GLN A 253 12.80 -18.18 -12.53
N GLY A 254 13.51 -17.93 -11.41
CA GLY A 254 12.92 -18.04 -10.07
C GLY A 254 11.75 -17.11 -9.84
N VAL A 255 11.73 -15.92 -10.44
CA VAL A 255 10.59 -14.99 -10.35
C VAL A 255 9.42 -15.48 -11.20
N LEU A 256 9.67 -15.91 -12.44
CA LEU A 256 8.63 -16.44 -13.31
C LEU A 256 7.95 -17.68 -12.68
N ASP A 257 8.74 -18.60 -12.15
CA ASP A 257 8.26 -19.80 -11.48
C ASP A 257 7.45 -19.44 -10.22
N ARG A 258 7.89 -18.44 -9.43
CA ARG A 258 7.19 -18.01 -8.23
C ARG A 258 5.84 -17.35 -8.56
N VAL A 259 5.79 -16.48 -9.56
CA VAL A 259 4.54 -15.88 -10.05
C VAL A 259 3.55 -16.98 -10.45
N LYS A 260 4.01 -17.91 -11.29
CA LYS A 260 3.19 -19.04 -11.75
C LYS A 260 2.71 -19.91 -10.59
N TRP A 261 3.59 -20.22 -9.63
CA TRP A 261 3.25 -21.03 -8.46
C TRP A 261 2.17 -20.35 -7.60
N VAL A 262 2.29 -19.05 -7.31
CA VAL A 262 1.28 -18.32 -6.53
C VAL A 262 -0.08 -18.35 -7.24
N LYS A 263 -0.10 -18.08 -8.55
CA LYS A 263 -1.36 -18.09 -9.33
C LYS A 263 -2.02 -19.47 -9.39
N GLN A 264 -1.23 -20.54 -9.37
CA GLN A 264 -1.76 -21.92 -9.36
C GLN A 264 -2.36 -22.32 -8.01
N HIS A 265 -1.75 -21.90 -6.89
CA HIS A 265 -2.19 -22.29 -5.54
C HIS A 265 -3.21 -21.31 -4.94
N TYR A 266 -3.11 -20.02 -5.29
CA TYR A 266 -3.95 -18.95 -4.75
C TYR A 266 -4.49 -18.05 -5.88
N PRO A 267 -5.33 -18.58 -6.79
CA PRO A 267 -5.81 -17.86 -7.97
C PRO A 267 -6.60 -16.58 -7.65
N GLN A 268 -7.16 -16.50 -6.44
CA GLN A 268 -7.91 -15.33 -5.95
C GLN A 268 -7.02 -14.16 -5.55
N VAL A 269 -5.71 -14.39 -5.29
CA VAL A 269 -4.77 -13.32 -4.90
C VAL A 269 -4.16 -12.70 -6.15
N GLN A 270 -4.09 -11.38 -6.18
CA GLN A 270 -3.44 -10.66 -7.26
C GLN A 270 -1.92 -10.71 -7.11
N VAL A 271 -1.19 -10.91 -8.19
CA VAL A 271 0.27 -11.08 -8.17
C VAL A 271 0.95 -10.05 -9.08
N ILE A 272 1.89 -9.30 -8.50
CA ILE A 272 2.75 -8.36 -9.21
C ILE A 272 4.15 -8.96 -9.31
N GLY A 273 4.73 -9.01 -10.51
CA GLY A 273 6.11 -9.41 -10.71
C GLY A 273 7.04 -8.22 -10.96
N GLY A 274 8.25 -8.24 -10.39
CA GLY A 274 9.23 -7.17 -10.60
C GLY A 274 10.57 -7.41 -9.88
N ASN A 275 11.58 -6.51 -10.10
CA ASN A 275 11.51 -5.36 -10.98
C ASN A 275 12.02 -5.70 -12.39
N ILE A 276 11.44 -5.06 -13.38
CA ILE A 276 11.82 -5.22 -14.79
C ILE A 276 12.12 -3.84 -15.43
N ALA A 277 12.69 -3.86 -16.63
CA ALA A 277 12.95 -2.65 -17.41
C ALA A 277 12.76 -2.85 -18.93
N THR A 278 12.31 -4.02 -19.38
CA THR A 278 12.23 -4.36 -20.81
C THR A 278 10.89 -4.96 -21.19
N ALA A 279 10.53 -4.80 -22.48
CA ALA A 279 9.34 -5.40 -23.07
C ALA A 279 9.29 -6.93 -22.93
N ALA A 280 10.41 -7.60 -23.21
CA ALA A 280 10.52 -9.07 -23.11
C ALA A 280 10.25 -9.57 -21.68
N ALA A 281 10.75 -8.86 -20.67
CA ALA A 281 10.50 -9.19 -19.26
C ALA A 281 9.02 -9.05 -18.90
N ALA A 282 8.36 -8.00 -19.40
CA ALA A 282 6.94 -7.77 -19.16
C ALA A 282 6.09 -8.90 -19.76
N LEU A 283 6.33 -9.27 -20.99
CA LEU A 283 5.62 -10.36 -21.66
C LEU A 283 5.84 -11.70 -20.95
N ALA A 284 7.08 -12.00 -20.54
CA ALA A 284 7.38 -13.23 -19.80
C ALA A 284 6.62 -13.30 -18.44
N LEU A 285 6.49 -12.19 -17.72
CA LEU A 285 5.69 -12.14 -16.48
C LEU A 285 4.20 -12.35 -16.75
N VAL A 286 3.66 -11.73 -17.80
CA VAL A 286 2.25 -11.89 -18.21
C VAL A 286 1.95 -13.33 -18.59
N GLU A 287 2.81 -13.98 -19.38
CA GLU A 287 2.70 -15.38 -19.77
C GLU A 287 2.70 -16.34 -18.56
N ASN A 288 3.39 -15.96 -17.47
CA ASN A 288 3.38 -16.72 -16.22
C ASN A 288 2.28 -16.31 -15.24
N GLY A 289 1.34 -15.44 -15.65
CA GLY A 289 0.13 -15.13 -14.92
C GLY A 289 0.20 -13.91 -14.01
N ALA A 290 1.18 -13.02 -14.18
CA ALA A 290 1.22 -11.76 -13.43
C ALA A 290 -0.01 -10.90 -13.72
N ASP A 291 -0.59 -10.32 -12.67
CA ASP A 291 -1.75 -9.43 -12.74
C ASP A 291 -1.34 -7.96 -12.89
N ALA A 292 -0.08 -7.64 -12.60
CA ALA A 292 0.58 -6.38 -12.91
C ALA A 292 2.10 -6.58 -12.95
N VAL A 293 2.83 -5.63 -13.52
CA VAL A 293 4.28 -5.63 -13.54
C VAL A 293 4.87 -4.38 -12.90
N LYS A 294 6.02 -4.50 -12.24
CA LYS A 294 6.70 -3.41 -11.56
C LYS A 294 8.01 -3.06 -12.27
N VAL A 295 8.10 -1.79 -12.74
CA VAL A 295 9.15 -1.31 -13.64
C VAL A 295 10.10 -0.37 -12.91
N GLY A 296 11.38 -0.71 -12.89
CA GLY A 296 12.44 0.15 -12.34
C GLY A 296 13.67 -0.62 -11.91
N ILE A 297 14.76 -0.51 -12.68
CA ILE A 297 16.08 -1.06 -12.34
C ILE A 297 17.02 0.10 -12.03
N GLY A 298 17.24 0.33 -10.71
CA GLY A 298 18.14 1.33 -10.16
C GLY A 298 17.77 2.81 -10.31
N PRO A 299 16.49 3.24 -10.43
CA PRO A 299 16.14 4.65 -10.48
C PRO A 299 16.03 5.30 -9.09
N GLY A 300 15.95 4.52 -8.02
CA GLY A 300 15.80 5.03 -6.64
C GLY A 300 17.06 5.74 -6.14
N SER A 301 16.89 6.77 -5.31
CA SER A 301 17.98 7.61 -4.79
C SER A 301 19.03 6.87 -3.95
N ILE A 302 18.66 5.71 -3.38
CA ILE A 302 19.52 4.88 -2.55
C ILE A 302 19.98 3.60 -3.27
N CYS A 303 19.63 3.45 -4.56
CA CYS A 303 19.97 2.30 -5.39
C CYS A 303 21.28 2.54 -6.14
N THR A 304 22.16 1.54 -6.18
CA THR A 304 23.46 1.65 -6.85
C THR A 304 23.76 0.59 -7.95
N PRO A 305 22.79 -0.25 -8.42
CA PRO A 305 23.11 -1.28 -9.41
C PRO A 305 23.63 -0.72 -10.73
N ARG A 306 23.22 0.47 -11.15
CA ARG A 306 23.70 1.14 -12.36
C ARG A 306 25.18 1.50 -12.28
N VAL A 307 25.70 1.72 -11.08
CA VAL A 307 27.12 2.04 -10.84
C VAL A 307 27.90 0.77 -10.50
N VAL A 308 27.39 -0.05 -9.58
CA VAL A 308 28.08 -1.24 -9.07
C VAL A 308 28.07 -2.39 -10.09
N ALA A 309 26.92 -2.67 -10.71
CA ALA A 309 26.76 -3.74 -11.69
C ALA A 309 26.75 -3.22 -13.15
N GLY A 310 26.66 -1.92 -13.38
CA GLY A 310 26.56 -1.31 -14.70
C GLY A 310 25.24 -1.61 -15.44
N VAL A 311 24.19 -2.03 -14.72
CA VAL A 311 22.92 -2.49 -15.29
C VAL A 311 21.78 -1.55 -14.93
N GLY A 312 20.94 -1.21 -15.89
CA GLY A 312 19.74 -0.40 -15.70
C GLY A 312 19.23 0.24 -16.98
N VAL A 313 18.04 0.79 -16.94
CA VAL A 313 17.43 1.56 -18.02
C VAL A 313 16.84 2.84 -17.40
N PRO A 314 17.09 4.03 -17.97
CA PRO A 314 16.45 5.28 -17.56
C PRO A 314 14.93 5.15 -17.54
N GLN A 315 14.29 5.73 -16.50
CA GLN A 315 12.96 5.31 -16.07
C GLN A 315 11.84 5.62 -17.08
N ILE A 316 11.87 6.78 -17.74
CA ILE A 316 10.85 7.11 -18.76
C ILE A 316 10.88 6.09 -19.90
N THR A 317 12.08 5.78 -20.40
CA THR A 317 12.24 4.79 -21.46
C THR A 317 11.82 3.38 -20.99
N ALA A 318 12.17 2.98 -19.78
CA ALA A 318 11.78 1.68 -19.24
C ALA A 318 10.25 1.54 -19.15
N VAL A 319 9.58 2.57 -18.63
CA VAL A 319 8.11 2.61 -18.51
C VAL A 319 7.47 2.58 -19.89
N SER A 320 7.92 3.42 -20.83
CA SER A 320 7.35 3.51 -22.17
C SER A 320 7.48 2.18 -22.96
N ASN A 321 8.65 1.55 -22.93
CA ASN A 321 8.87 0.27 -23.63
C ASN A 321 8.00 -0.85 -23.06
N VAL A 322 7.83 -0.90 -21.74
CA VAL A 322 6.95 -1.88 -21.08
C VAL A 322 5.48 -1.57 -21.36
N ALA A 323 5.07 -0.30 -21.31
CA ALA A 323 3.69 0.10 -21.61
C ALA A 323 3.27 -0.27 -23.04
N GLU A 324 4.17 -0.07 -24.02
CA GLU A 324 3.95 -0.46 -25.40
C GLU A 324 3.76 -1.97 -25.54
N ALA A 325 4.61 -2.77 -24.90
CA ALA A 325 4.51 -4.23 -24.92
C ALA A 325 3.24 -4.78 -24.27
N LEU A 326 2.70 -4.07 -23.30
CA LEU A 326 1.49 -4.48 -22.56
C LEU A 326 0.18 -4.00 -23.20
N GLN A 327 0.24 -3.28 -24.35
CA GLN A 327 -0.98 -2.84 -25.04
C GLN A 327 -1.88 -4.03 -25.36
N GLY A 328 -3.17 -3.92 -25.01
CA GLY A 328 -4.16 -4.98 -25.24
C GLY A 328 -4.10 -6.18 -24.29
N SER A 329 -3.10 -6.29 -23.41
CA SER A 329 -2.98 -7.42 -22.44
C SER A 329 -3.93 -7.30 -21.25
N GLY A 330 -4.44 -6.09 -20.95
CA GLY A 330 -5.19 -5.79 -19.74
C GLY A 330 -4.36 -5.80 -18.45
N VAL A 331 -3.02 -5.92 -18.55
CA VAL A 331 -2.10 -5.92 -17.40
C VAL A 331 -1.55 -4.52 -17.18
N PRO A 332 -1.82 -3.89 -16.02
CA PRO A 332 -1.29 -2.57 -15.68
C PRO A 332 0.20 -2.65 -15.29
N LEU A 333 0.87 -1.50 -15.36
CA LEU A 333 2.24 -1.37 -14.91
C LEU A 333 2.39 -0.31 -13.80
N ILE A 334 3.34 -0.55 -12.91
CA ILE A 334 3.71 0.30 -11.79
C ILE A 334 5.11 0.85 -12.05
N ALA A 335 5.26 2.17 -12.12
CA ALA A 335 6.57 2.82 -12.20
C ALA A 335 7.18 2.93 -10.81
N ASP A 336 8.26 2.20 -10.54
CA ASP A 336 8.89 2.11 -9.22
C ASP A 336 10.23 2.86 -9.20
N GLY A 337 10.28 3.92 -8.39
CA GLY A 337 11.49 4.68 -8.10
C GLY A 337 11.74 5.89 -9.00
N GLY A 338 12.62 6.79 -8.52
CA GLY A 338 13.01 8.01 -9.21
C GLY A 338 12.04 9.19 -9.04
N ILE A 339 10.96 9.04 -8.31
CA ILE A 339 9.96 10.09 -8.05
C ILE A 339 10.47 11.02 -6.95
N ARG A 340 10.65 12.30 -7.26
CA ARG A 340 11.08 13.37 -6.36
C ARG A 340 10.02 14.46 -6.24
N PHE A 341 9.30 14.72 -7.33
CA PHE A 341 8.28 15.77 -7.45
C PHE A 341 6.98 15.21 -8.01
N SER A 342 5.88 15.91 -7.80
CA SER A 342 4.58 15.55 -8.42
C SER A 342 4.62 15.57 -9.96
N GLY A 343 5.50 16.38 -10.55
CA GLY A 343 5.74 16.37 -11.99
C GLY A 343 6.32 15.06 -12.49
N ASP A 344 7.14 14.36 -11.69
CA ASP A 344 7.67 13.03 -12.06
C ASP A 344 6.56 11.98 -12.10
N VAL A 345 5.58 12.06 -11.17
CA VAL A 345 4.36 11.24 -11.22
C VAL A 345 3.62 11.43 -12.53
N ALA A 346 3.38 12.70 -12.90
CA ALA A 346 2.69 13.03 -14.13
C ALA A 346 3.42 12.48 -15.38
N LYS A 347 4.75 12.61 -15.41
CA LYS A 347 5.60 12.08 -16.48
C LYS A 347 5.58 10.53 -16.52
N ALA A 348 5.62 9.86 -15.36
CA ALA A 348 5.53 8.40 -15.31
C ALA A 348 4.20 7.89 -15.86
N ILE A 349 3.09 8.54 -15.50
CA ILE A 349 1.75 8.20 -16.01
C ILE A 349 1.67 8.47 -17.52
N ALA A 350 2.12 9.62 -17.98
CA ALA A 350 2.13 9.94 -19.42
C ALA A 350 3.01 8.98 -20.22
N ALA A 351 4.09 8.44 -19.64
CA ALA A 351 4.92 7.40 -20.25
C ALA A 351 4.22 6.02 -20.30
N GLY A 352 3.06 5.87 -19.68
CA GLY A 352 2.22 4.68 -19.73
C GLY A 352 1.99 3.97 -18.40
N ALA A 353 2.53 4.45 -17.27
CA ALA A 353 2.26 3.86 -15.96
C ALA A 353 0.80 4.04 -15.54
N ASN A 354 0.23 3.02 -14.90
CA ASN A 354 -1.06 3.11 -14.22
C ASN A 354 -0.92 3.71 -12.82
N THR A 355 0.14 3.32 -12.12
CA THR A 355 0.46 3.74 -10.76
C THR A 355 1.95 4.00 -10.61
N VAL A 356 2.31 4.73 -9.56
CA VAL A 356 3.71 4.95 -9.18
C VAL A 356 3.97 4.41 -7.78
N MET A 357 5.14 3.78 -7.61
CA MET A 357 5.61 3.33 -6.31
C MET A 357 6.65 4.32 -5.78
N MET A 358 6.48 4.73 -4.52
CA MET A 358 7.33 5.73 -3.88
C MET A 358 7.96 5.17 -2.60
N GLY A 359 9.28 5.33 -2.48
CA GLY A 359 10.06 5.01 -1.27
C GLY A 359 10.48 6.29 -0.54
N GLY A 360 11.44 7.04 -1.06
CA GLY A 360 12.04 8.21 -0.43
C GLY A 360 11.05 9.33 -0.10
N MET A 361 9.95 9.45 -0.87
CA MET A 361 8.90 10.42 -0.56
C MET A 361 8.18 10.10 0.75
N PHE A 362 7.97 8.83 1.05
CA PHE A 362 7.25 8.37 2.24
C PHE A 362 8.17 8.03 3.43
N ALA A 363 9.45 7.71 3.20
CA ALA A 363 10.39 7.30 4.25
C ALA A 363 10.54 8.32 5.40
N GLY A 364 10.39 9.64 5.13
CA GLY A 364 10.50 10.70 6.12
C GLY A 364 9.22 11.01 6.89
N THR A 365 8.13 10.27 6.69
CA THR A 365 6.82 10.56 7.28
C THR A 365 6.65 9.95 8.67
N ASP A 366 5.67 10.44 9.43
CA ASP A 366 5.32 9.92 10.76
C ASP A 366 4.94 8.44 10.71
N GLU A 367 4.21 8.05 9.68
CA GLU A 367 3.63 6.73 9.51
C GLU A 367 4.64 5.68 9.01
N ALA A 368 5.79 6.11 8.45
CA ALA A 368 6.88 5.21 8.09
C ALA A 368 7.58 4.67 9.36
N PRO A 369 8.15 3.43 9.32
CA PRO A 369 8.88 2.89 10.46
C PRO A 369 10.16 3.68 10.77
N GLY A 370 10.67 3.51 12.00
CA GLY A 370 11.88 4.15 12.48
C GLY A 370 11.64 5.44 13.26
N GLU A 371 12.64 5.81 14.05
CA GLU A 371 12.62 6.98 14.93
C GLU A 371 13.08 8.25 14.22
N ILE A 372 12.70 9.41 14.76
CA ILE A 372 13.19 10.71 14.31
C ILE A 372 14.60 10.91 14.86
N ILE A 373 15.54 11.21 13.96
CA ILE A 373 16.94 11.46 14.26
C ILE A 373 17.19 12.96 14.19
N LEU A 374 17.71 13.54 15.27
CA LEU A 374 18.17 14.94 15.26
C LEU A 374 19.63 15.01 14.80
N TYR A 375 19.87 15.66 13.67
CA TYR A 375 21.19 15.85 13.10
C TYR A 375 21.39 17.29 12.63
N GLN A 376 22.45 17.96 13.09
CA GLN A 376 22.78 19.35 12.78
C GLN A 376 21.58 20.33 12.94
N GLY A 377 20.79 20.14 14.00
CA GLY A 377 19.64 20.97 14.31
C GLY A 377 18.40 20.75 13.44
N ARG A 378 18.38 19.69 12.61
CA ARG A 378 17.26 19.28 11.78
C ARG A 378 16.83 17.86 12.08
N SER A 379 15.53 17.57 11.87
CA SER A 379 14.96 16.23 12.08
C SER A 379 15.03 15.43 10.79
N TYR A 380 15.44 14.18 10.92
CA TYR A 380 15.57 13.20 9.82
C TYR A 380 14.96 11.85 10.23
N LYS A 381 14.74 10.98 9.26
CA LYS A 381 14.46 9.54 9.48
C LYS A 381 15.44 8.70 8.68
N SER A 382 15.77 7.52 9.20
CA SER A 382 16.59 6.54 8.49
C SER A 382 15.91 6.13 7.18
N TYR A 383 16.69 6.03 6.12
CA TYR A 383 16.25 5.53 4.83
C TYR A 383 17.36 4.72 4.18
N ARG A 384 17.08 3.46 3.84
CA ARG A 384 18.09 2.58 3.25
C ARG A 384 17.57 1.74 2.11
N GLY A 385 18.46 1.41 1.17
CA GLY A 385 18.18 0.47 0.10
C GLY A 385 18.08 -0.95 0.63
N MET A 386 17.22 -1.76 0.04
CA MET A 386 17.12 -3.19 0.36
C MET A 386 18.40 -3.97 -0.01
N GLY A 387 19.24 -3.41 -0.89
CA GLY A 387 20.59 -3.92 -1.23
C GLY A 387 21.71 -3.32 -0.37
N SER A 388 21.41 -2.56 0.68
CA SER A 388 22.42 -2.10 1.64
C SER A 388 22.88 -3.24 2.56
N LEU A 389 24.09 -3.13 3.12
CA LEU A 389 24.65 -4.16 4.01
C LEU A 389 23.74 -4.46 5.20
N GLY A 390 23.20 -3.42 5.84
CA GLY A 390 22.30 -3.59 6.99
C GLY A 390 20.96 -4.21 6.64
N ALA A 391 20.40 -3.95 5.45
CA ALA A 391 19.18 -4.59 5.00
C ALA A 391 19.44 -6.06 4.62
N MET A 392 20.51 -6.34 3.89
CA MET A 392 20.88 -7.69 3.48
C MET A 392 21.15 -8.59 4.68
N ASN A 393 21.78 -8.05 5.74
CA ASN A 393 22.05 -8.76 6.99
C ASN A 393 20.76 -9.14 7.76
N LYS A 394 19.68 -8.38 7.57
CA LYS A 394 18.37 -8.63 8.19
C LYS A 394 17.46 -9.58 7.38
N GLY A 395 17.87 -9.98 6.16
CA GLY A 395 17.14 -10.96 5.37
C GLY A 395 16.82 -10.57 3.92
N SER A 396 17.23 -9.37 3.44
CA SER A 396 16.97 -8.96 2.06
C SER A 396 18.00 -9.45 1.03
N ALA A 397 18.98 -10.26 1.46
CA ALA A 397 20.03 -10.78 0.58
C ALA A 397 19.49 -11.64 -0.58
N ASP A 398 18.40 -12.37 -0.37
CA ASP A 398 17.70 -13.17 -1.38
C ASP A 398 17.15 -12.33 -2.54
N ARG A 399 16.78 -11.06 -2.30
CA ARG A 399 16.37 -10.10 -3.33
C ARG A 399 17.46 -9.88 -4.39
N TYR A 400 18.72 -10.03 -4.01
CA TYR A 400 19.91 -9.82 -4.81
C TYR A 400 20.64 -11.14 -5.16
N PHE A 401 19.98 -12.28 -4.94
CA PHE A 401 20.54 -13.62 -5.18
C PHE A 401 21.85 -13.90 -4.42
N GLN A 402 21.98 -13.34 -3.20
CA GLN A 402 23.16 -13.44 -2.36
C GLN A 402 22.91 -14.14 -1.00
N ASP A 403 21.84 -14.92 -0.90
CA ASP A 403 21.40 -15.62 0.32
C ASP A 403 22.33 -16.75 0.78
N ASN A 404 23.17 -17.29 -0.11
CA ASN A 404 24.07 -18.40 0.16
C ASN A 404 25.41 -18.02 0.87
N ASN A 405 25.59 -16.79 1.30
CA ASN A 405 26.85 -16.31 1.88
C ASN A 405 27.08 -16.71 3.35
N ASN A 406 26.33 -17.67 3.91
CA ASN A 406 26.46 -18.23 5.27
C ASN A 406 26.59 -17.17 6.38
N GLY A 407 25.92 -16.02 6.22
CA GLY A 407 25.96 -14.93 7.19
C GLY A 407 27.28 -14.16 7.26
N ASN A 408 28.21 -14.38 6.34
CA ASN A 408 29.43 -13.60 6.25
C ASN A 408 29.20 -12.28 5.53
N VAL A 409 29.06 -11.21 6.31
CA VAL A 409 28.75 -9.84 5.84
C VAL A 409 29.81 -9.31 4.88
N ASP A 410 31.07 -9.70 5.05
CA ASP A 410 32.19 -9.25 4.21
C ASP A 410 32.15 -9.80 2.77
N LYS A 411 31.27 -10.77 2.51
CA LYS A 411 31.07 -11.35 1.18
C LYS A 411 29.90 -10.76 0.40
N PHE A 412 29.09 -9.91 1.00
CA PHE A 412 28.02 -9.23 0.27
C PHE A 412 28.57 -8.16 -0.68
N VAL A 413 27.98 -8.08 -1.86
CA VAL A 413 28.19 -6.98 -2.82
C VAL A 413 26.96 -6.06 -2.77
N PRO A 414 27.00 -4.95 -2.02
CA PRO A 414 25.84 -4.10 -1.84
C PRO A 414 25.50 -3.35 -3.12
N GLU A 415 24.22 -3.32 -3.46
CA GLU A 415 23.63 -2.54 -4.55
C GLU A 415 22.70 -1.41 -4.01
N GLY A 416 22.95 -0.97 -2.81
CA GLY A 416 22.23 0.12 -2.16
C GLY A 416 23.02 0.68 -0.98
N ILE A 417 22.64 1.88 -0.56
CA ILE A 417 23.27 2.59 0.55
C ILE A 417 22.31 2.73 1.73
N GLU A 418 22.88 3.06 2.89
CA GLU A 418 22.16 3.50 4.08
C GLU A 418 22.34 5.02 4.23
N GLY A 419 21.27 5.72 4.51
CA GLY A 419 21.26 7.16 4.65
C GLY A 419 20.08 7.64 5.49
N MET A 420 19.79 8.90 5.40
CA MET A 420 18.65 9.54 6.06
C MET A 420 17.96 10.52 5.11
N VAL A 421 16.66 10.70 5.30
CA VAL A 421 15.84 11.69 4.59
C VAL A 421 15.30 12.70 5.58
N PRO A 422 15.08 13.96 5.18
CA PRO A 422 14.42 14.95 6.02
C PRO A 422 13.08 14.43 6.54
N TYR A 423 12.82 14.67 7.82
CA TYR A 423 11.50 14.45 8.40
C TYR A 423 10.46 15.37 7.75
N LYS A 424 9.31 14.83 7.40
CA LYS A 424 8.30 15.51 6.57
C LYS A 424 6.93 15.66 7.26
N GLY A 425 6.77 15.16 8.50
CA GLY A 425 5.48 15.10 9.17
C GLY A 425 4.56 14.04 8.58
N SER A 426 3.25 14.26 8.66
CA SER A 426 2.25 13.27 8.20
C SER A 426 2.31 13.03 6.69
N VAL A 427 2.16 11.75 6.30
CA VAL A 427 2.06 11.31 4.90
C VAL A 427 0.88 11.95 4.17
N LEU A 428 -0.19 12.32 4.89
CA LEU A 428 -1.38 12.96 4.30
C LEU A 428 -1.03 14.26 3.57
N ALA A 429 -0.14 15.07 4.16
CA ALA A 429 0.33 16.30 3.53
C ALA A 429 1.09 16.04 2.22
N ILE A 430 1.91 14.98 2.19
CA ILE A 430 2.64 14.56 0.99
C ILE A 430 1.67 14.10 -0.10
N ILE A 431 0.73 13.22 0.24
CA ILE A 431 -0.28 12.70 -0.70
C ILE A 431 -1.09 13.86 -1.29
N TYR A 432 -1.51 14.81 -0.45
CA TYR A 432 -2.27 15.98 -0.91
C TYR A 432 -1.49 16.79 -1.95
N GLN A 433 -0.20 17.08 -1.70
CA GLN A 433 0.64 17.82 -2.64
C GLN A 433 0.90 17.05 -3.94
N MET A 434 1.14 15.74 -3.85
CA MET A 434 1.36 14.88 -5.01
C MET A 434 0.10 14.76 -5.88
N CYS A 435 -1.07 14.57 -5.28
CA CYS A 435 -2.36 14.59 -5.97
C CYS A 435 -2.63 15.96 -6.61
N GLY A 436 -2.36 17.05 -5.89
CA GLY A 436 -2.57 18.42 -6.38
C GLY A 436 -1.72 18.71 -7.61
N GLY A 437 -0.43 18.36 -7.58
CA GLY A 437 0.47 18.54 -8.71
C GLY A 437 0.09 17.68 -9.94
N LEU A 438 -0.32 16.42 -9.71
CA LEU A 438 -0.83 15.55 -10.77
C LEU A 438 -2.10 16.13 -11.41
N ARG A 439 -3.07 16.60 -10.60
CA ARG A 439 -4.30 17.25 -11.10
C ARG A 439 -3.98 18.49 -11.92
N SER A 440 -3.02 19.31 -11.48
CA SER A 440 -2.56 20.47 -12.25
C SER A 440 -1.99 20.07 -13.60
N SER A 441 -1.14 19.03 -13.64
CA SER A 441 -0.56 18.50 -14.88
C SER A 441 -1.62 17.97 -15.83
N MET A 442 -2.61 17.22 -15.31
CA MET A 442 -3.76 16.75 -16.10
C MET A 442 -4.59 17.92 -16.68
N GLY A 443 -4.78 18.97 -15.88
CA GLY A 443 -5.41 20.21 -16.35
C GLY A 443 -4.64 20.87 -17.50
N TYR A 444 -3.33 21.02 -17.40
CA TYR A 444 -2.49 21.55 -18.48
C TYR A 444 -2.51 20.68 -19.75
N CYS A 445 -2.59 19.36 -19.61
CA CYS A 445 -2.62 18.43 -20.75
C CYS A 445 -4.02 18.19 -21.30
N GLY A 446 -5.08 18.77 -20.71
CA GLY A 446 -6.45 18.54 -21.14
C GLY A 446 -6.97 17.12 -20.88
N CYS A 447 -6.45 16.43 -19.87
CA CYS A 447 -6.77 15.05 -19.56
C CYS A 447 -7.67 14.96 -18.30
N ARG A 448 -8.85 14.38 -18.43
CA ARG A 448 -9.79 14.23 -17.31
C ARG A 448 -9.48 13.02 -16.44
N THR A 449 -8.93 11.95 -17.01
CA THR A 449 -8.64 10.67 -16.34
C THR A 449 -7.17 10.27 -16.50
N ILE A 450 -6.72 9.34 -15.65
CA ILE A 450 -5.38 8.73 -15.77
C ILE A 450 -5.20 8.07 -17.15
N ASP A 451 -6.21 7.36 -17.64
CA ASP A 451 -6.15 6.70 -18.95
C ASP A 451 -6.04 7.69 -20.11
N GLU A 452 -6.71 8.84 -20.03
CA GLU A 452 -6.53 9.92 -21.00
C GLU A 452 -5.09 10.47 -20.97
N MET A 453 -4.50 10.65 -19.79
CA MET A 453 -3.14 11.14 -19.68
C MET A 453 -2.13 10.14 -20.24
N ARG A 454 -2.33 8.85 -20.01
CA ARG A 454 -1.51 7.76 -20.57
C ARG A 454 -1.56 7.69 -22.10
N SER A 455 -2.68 8.06 -22.69
CA SER A 455 -2.91 7.91 -24.15
C SER A 455 -2.76 9.19 -24.96
N LYS A 456 -2.91 10.37 -24.35
CA LYS A 456 -2.97 11.66 -25.09
C LYS A 456 -1.78 12.56 -24.80
N ALA A 457 -1.19 12.50 -23.59
CA ALA A 457 -0.11 13.40 -23.21
C ALA A 457 1.15 13.17 -24.09
N CYS A 458 1.77 14.27 -24.49
CA CYS A 458 2.97 14.25 -25.33
C CYS A 458 4.16 14.82 -24.58
N PHE A 459 5.35 14.32 -24.93
CA PHE A 459 6.61 14.79 -24.37
C PHE A 459 7.39 15.65 -25.36
N VAL A 460 8.19 16.55 -24.82
CA VAL A 460 9.33 17.18 -25.48
C VAL A 460 10.60 16.78 -24.73
N GLU A 461 11.65 16.42 -25.47
CA GLU A 461 12.97 16.21 -24.89
C GLU A 461 13.62 17.56 -24.65
N ILE A 462 14.27 17.72 -23.49
CA ILE A 462 14.97 18.97 -23.10
C ILE A 462 16.47 18.73 -22.92
N THR A 463 17.23 19.79 -23.03
CA THR A 463 18.66 19.78 -22.74
C THR A 463 18.92 20.02 -21.25
N SER A 464 20.17 19.86 -20.81
CA SER A 464 20.58 20.25 -19.46
C SER A 464 20.38 21.76 -19.17
N ALA A 465 20.35 22.61 -20.18
CA ALA A 465 20.00 24.01 -20.05
C ALA A 465 18.49 24.18 -19.77
N GLY A 466 17.63 23.46 -20.50
CA GLY A 466 16.19 23.46 -20.25
C GLY A 466 15.81 22.85 -18.89
N TRP A 467 16.57 21.84 -18.41
CA TRP A 467 16.41 21.34 -17.06
C TRP A 467 16.70 22.43 -16.01
N ARG A 468 17.82 23.19 -16.15
CA ARG A 468 18.14 24.31 -15.25
C ARG A 468 17.12 25.43 -15.30
N GLU A 469 16.61 25.76 -16.49
CA GLU A 469 15.52 26.74 -16.68
C GLU A 469 14.23 26.32 -15.94
N SER A 470 13.98 25.01 -15.82
CA SER A 470 12.80 24.47 -15.14
C SER A 470 12.85 24.60 -13.63
N HIS A 471 14.00 24.80 -13.03
CA HIS A 471 14.18 25.03 -11.61
C HIS A 471 14.23 26.53 -11.28
N VAL A 472 13.93 26.87 -10.03
CA VAL A 472 14.05 28.24 -9.54
C VAL A 472 15.51 28.71 -9.72
N HIS A 473 15.69 29.80 -10.44
CA HIS A 473 17.00 30.40 -10.73
C HIS A 473 16.94 31.96 -10.58
N ASP A 474 18.08 32.58 -10.42
CA ASP A 474 18.27 34.03 -10.30
C ASP A 474 17.51 34.73 -9.15
N VAL A 475 16.97 33.93 -8.19
CA VAL A 475 16.30 34.44 -6.99
C VAL A 475 16.75 33.65 -5.75
N LYS A 476 16.71 34.31 -4.58
CA LYS A 476 16.91 33.67 -3.30
C LYS A 476 15.54 33.29 -2.70
N ILE A 477 15.32 31.99 -2.44
CA ILE A 477 14.10 31.55 -1.80
C ILE A 477 14.06 32.09 -0.37
N THR A 478 13.04 32.87 -0.03
CA THR A 478 12.81 33.41 1.32
C THR A 478 11.78 32.57 2.11
N LYS A 479 10.92 31.85 1.39
CA LYS A 479 9.93 30.94 1.97
C LYS A 479 9.80 29.71 1.05
N GLU A 480 10.09 28.52 1.59
CA GLU A 480 9.94 27.28 0.85
C GLU A 480 8.46 26.97 0.53
N ALA A 481 8.21 26.45 -0.66
CA ALA A 481 6.92 25.88 -1.01
C ALA A 481 6.82 24.44 -0.47
N PRO A 482 5.62 23.97 -0.07
CA PRO A 482 5.47 22.63 0.49
C PRO A 482 5.82 21.51 -0.50
N ASN A 483 5.77 21.80 -1.80
CA ASN A 483 5.96 20.86 -2.90
C ASN A 483 7.24 21.14 -3.73
N TYR A 484 8.07 22.09 -3.33
CA TYR A 484 9.33 22.40 -3.99
C TYR A 484 10.44 22.67 -2.97
N ARG A 485 11.52 21.91 -3.07
CA ARG A 485 12.77 22.11 -2.30
C ARG A 485 13.95 22.03 -3.25
N LEU A 486 14.93 22.90 -3.08
CA LEU A 486 16.21 22.74 -3.77
C LEU A 486 16.93 21.54 -3.15
N GLU A 487 17.27 20.56 -3.96
CA GLU A 487 18.21 19.51 -3.57
C GLU A 487 19.61 20.10 -3.60
N HIS A 488 20.31 20.08 -2.46
CA HIS A 488 21.68 20.55 -2.29
C HIS A 488 22.67 19.45 -2.63
#